data_6a078801ad510d9c10889962c07d51ea
#
_entry.id   6a078801ad510d9c10889962c07d51ea
#
_cell.length_a   1.000
_cell.length_b   1.000
_cell.length_c   1.000
_cell.angle_alpha   90.00
_cell.angle_beta   90.00
_cell.angle_gamma   90.00
#
_symmetry.space_group_name_H-M   'P 1'
#
loop_
_entity.id
_entity.type
_entity.pdbx_description
1 polymer ?
#
loop_
_entity_poly.entity_id
_entity_poly.type
_entity_poly.pdbx_seq_one_letter_code
_entity_poly.pdbx_strand_id
1 'polypeptide(L)'
;EIVLWKKEYEKQTGDKTLEQFRQNFDRRRKANNTTKENADKKMTSAMYDYKTAFDFGAAATLEAYPEYAAVQERLVNSELLNYEEKVRKAKLSAEEEFREQFLSKLQENMKQAQGEFKELNKALKDITFSNERYEFLYLPSKSYGKYYDMIMDDFNVVQGESIFSGLFHENHKEVIDELFSKLALDQDNGIKALDEFTDYRTYMDYDIKITHEDGSYSLYSKVCEEKSGGETQTPFYVTVAASFVQLYNNNIGGEAIGLVMFDEAFNNMDDERIVAVLEFMNRLPLQIVIAAPPDKIQYIGPKMQETLLVLTDDKVSFVEEYRYASGRK
;
A
#
# COMPACT_ATOMS: atom_id res chain seq x y z
N GLU A 1 74.03 18.29 36.54
CA GLU A 1 72.96 19.25 36.25
C GLU A 1 73.40 20.46 35.44
N ILE A 2 74.40 21.19 35.86
CA ILE A 2 74.94 22.41 35.16
C ILE A 2 75.33 22.09 33.71
N VAL A 3 75.98 20.95 33.45
CA VAL A 3 76.33 20.50 32.08
C VAL A 3 75.17 20.20 31.18
N LEU A 4 74.09 19.64 31.74
CA LEU A 4 72.83 19.38 30.99
C LEU A 4 72.17 20.71 30.67
N TRP A 5 72.09 21.62 31.61
CA TRP A 5 71.48 22.93 31.38
C TRP A 5 72.29 23.74 30.34
N LYS A 6 73.63 23.65 30.36
CA LYS A 6 74.50 24.31 29.39
C LYS A 6 74.31 23.76 27.99
N LYS A 7 74.22 22.45 27.82
CA LYS A 7 73.89 21.77 26.53
C LYS A 7 72.51 22.15 26.00
N GLU A 8 71.48 22.15 26.84
CA GLU A 8 70.16 22.57 26.47
C GLU A 8 70.08 24.04 26.08
N TYR A 9 70.78 24.88 26.82
CA TYR A 9 70.93 26.32 26.50
C TYR A 9 71.58 26.51 25.13
N GLU A 10 72.71 25.86 24.86
CA GLU A 10 73.45 25.93 23.61
C GLU A 10 72.58 25.40 22.44
N LYS A 11 71.83 24.34 22.66
CA LYS A 11 70.88 23.77 21.68
C LYS A 11 69.74 24.74 21.33
N GLN A 12 69.22 25.45 22.30
CA GLN A 12 68.12 26.40 22.10
C GLN A 12 68.56 27.76 21.59
N THR A 13 69.77 28.22 21.99
CA THR A 13 70.27 29.52 21.59
C THR A 13 71.05 29.50 20.27
N GLY A 14 71.76 28.40 19.96
CA GLY A 14 72.61 28.30 18.77
C GLY A 14 73.62 29.48 18.71
N ASP A 15 73.85 30.06 17.53
CA ASP A 15 74.71 31.18 17.32
C ASP A 15 74.10 32.56 17.68
N LYS A 16 72.92 32.55 18.34
CA LYS A 16 72.24 33.79 18.71
C LYS A 16 72.81 34.39 19.95
N THR A 17 72.95 35.74 19.95
CA THR A 17 73.34 36.49 21.18
C THR A 17 72.22 36.37 22.23
N LEU A 18 72.54 36.49 23.49
CA LEU A 18 71.63 36.48 24.62
C LEU A 18 70.44 37.43 24.40
N GLU A 19 70.73 38.59 23.84
CA GLU A 19 69.70 39.60 23.54
C GLU A 19 68.74 39.17 22.41
N GLN A 20 69.22 38.54 21.35
CA GLN A 20 68.41 37.96 20.28
C GLN A 20 67.58 36.81 20.81
N PHE A 21 68.12 36.00 21.71
CA PHE A 21 67.35 34.91 22.34
C PHE A 21 66.20 35.47 23.17
N ARG A 22 66.45 36.48 23.98
CA ARG A 22 65.46 37.16 24.81
C ARG A 22 64.37 37.81 23.94
N GLN A 23 64.71 38.49 22.87
CA GLN A 23 63.77 39.09 21.95
C GLN A 23 62.93 38.04 21.27
N ASN A 24 63.48 36.89 20.85
CA ASN A 24 62.74 35.77 20.26
C ASN A 24 61.82 35.12 21.29
N PHE A 25 62.25 34.97 22.52
CA PHE A 25 61.42 34.42 23.59
C PHE A 25 60.25 35.35 23.91
N ASP A 26 60.51 36.66 24.04
CA ASP A 26 59.43 37.64 24.26
C ASP A 26 58.45 37.72 23.11
N ARG A 27 58.94 37.59 21.86
CA ARG A 27 58.02 37.47 20.68
C ARG A 27 57.20 36.26 20.76
N ARG A 28 57.77 35.09 21.04
CA ARG A 28 57.02 33.82 21.20
C ARG A 28 56.05 33.90 22.36
N ARG A 29 56.40 34.43 23.46
CA ARG A 29 55.56 34.64 24.64
C ARG A 29 54.38 35.55 24.31
N LYS A 30 54.58 36.66 23.62
CA LYS A 30 53.50 37.53 23.14
C LYS A 30 52.57 36.81 22.17
N ALA A 31 53.12 36.12 21.16
CA ALA A 31 52.35 35.35 20.22
C ALA A 31 51.52 34.26 20.91
N ASN A 32 52.13 33.54 21.87
CA ASN A 32 51.43 32.50 22.62
C ASN A 32 50.30 33.06 23.51
N ASN A 33 50.55 34.22 24.15
CA ASN A 33 49.54 34.92 24.94
C ASN A 33 48.35 35.37 24.05
N THR A 34 48.64 35.94 22.88
CA THR A 34 47.58 36.33 21.92
C THR A 34 46.80 35.11 21.44
N THR A 35 47.48 33.99 21.15
CA THR A 35 46.81 32.74 20.76
C THR A 35 45.93 32.23 21.88
N LYS A 36 46.40 32.24 23.13
CA LYS A 36 45.63 31.87 24.31
C LYS A 36 44.40 32.75 24.49
N GLU A 37 44.56 34.08 24.47
CA GLU A 37 43.43 35.03 24.59
C GLU A 37 42.37 34.81 23.50
N ASN A 38 42.80 34.52 22.26
CA ASN A 38 41.90 34.22 21.16
C ASN A 38 41.18 32.88 21.36
N ALA A 39 41.86 31.86 21.89
CA ALA A 39 41.25 30.58 22.22
C ALA A 39 40.23 30.73 23.37
N ASP A 40 40.59 31.47 24.40
CA ASP A 40 39.71 31.77 25.53
C ASP A 40 38.45 32.52 25.10
N LYS A 41 38.58 33.52 24.21
CA LYS A 41 37.41 34.21 23.63
C LYS A 41 36.51 33.29 22.81
N LYS A 42 37.10 32.45 21.96
CA LYS A 42 36.33 31.48 21.18
C LYS A 42 35.58 30.50 22.07
N MET A 43 36.21 29.99 23.10
CA MET A 43 35.63 29.05 24.04
C MET A 43 34.46 29.67 24.82
N THR A 44 34.64 30.88 25.38
CA THR A 44 33.59 31.60 26.10
C THR A 44 32.42 31.98 25.18
N SER A 45 32.70 32.34 23.93
CA SER A 45 31.62 32.57 22.93
C SER A 45 30.83 31.31 22.67
N ALA A 46 31.49 30.17 22.44
CA ALA A 46 30.80 28.89 22.23
C ALA A 46 29.98 28.44 23.45
N MET A 47 30.49 28.66 24.67
CA MET A 47 29.77 28.41 25.92
C MET A 47 28.52 29.30 26.02
N TYR A 48 28.62 30.56 25.65
CA TYR A 48 27.50 31.49 25.65
C TYR A 48 26.43 31.07 24.64
N ASP A 49 26.82 30.70 23.44
CA ASP A 49 25.93 30.21 22.42
C ASP A 49 25.21 28.94 22.88
N TYR A 50 25.92 27.98 23.45
CA TYR A 50 25.35 26.76 24.02
C TYR A 50 24.38 27.07 25.17
N LYS A 51 24.78 27.93 26.12
CA LYS A 51 23.92 28.35 27.23
C LYS A 51 22.61 28.94 26.75
N THR A 52 22.67 29.79 25.71
CA THR A 52 21.52 30.49 25.18
C THR A 52 20.61 29.55 24.41
N ALA A 53 21.19 28.62 23.62
CA ALA A 53 20.42 27.66 22.81
C ALA A 53 19.72 26.59 23.64
N PHE A 54 20.33 26.19 24.78
CA PHE A 54 19.84 25.05 25.58
C PHE A 54 19.46 25.41 27.02
N ASP A 55 19.35 26.70 27.33
CA ASP A 55 19.03 27.22 28.69
C ASP A 55 19.92 26.58 29.79
N PHE A 56 21.20 26.43 29.49
CA PHE A 56 22.15 25.78 30.40
C PHE A 56 22.51 26.67 31.59
N GLY A 57 22.39 26.15 32.80
CA GLY A 57 22.52 26.93 34.03
C GLY A 57 23.92 27.45 34.35
N ALA A 58 25.00 26.86 33.80
CA ALA A 58 26.38 27.26 34.07
C ALA A 58 26.74 28.63 33.48
N ALA A 59 27.71 29.33 34.08
CA ALA A 59 28.24 30.58 33.57
C ALA A 59 29.09 30.34 32.30
N ALA A 60 29.06 31.27 31.34
CA ALA A 60 29.93 31.20 30.15
C ALA A 60 31.31 31.76 30.43
N THR A 61 32.03 31.14 31.37
CA THR A 61 33.37 31.54 31.82
C THR A 61 34.34 30.36 31.79
N LEU A 62 35.64 30.64 31.77
CA LEU A 62 36.64 29.58 31.75
C LEU A 62 36.63 28.70 33.00
N GLU A 63 36.25 29.28 34.15
CA GLU A 63 36.12 28.54 35.41
C GLU A 63 35.02 27.49 35.36
N ALA A 64 33.98 27.75 34.59
CA ALA A 64 32.86 26.83 34.41
C ALA A 64 33.09 25.75 33.30
N TYR A 65 34.26 25.75 32.67
CA TYR A 65 34.63 24.76 31.64
C TYR A 65 34.40 23.32 32.08
N PRO A 66 34.70 22.87 33.29
CA PRO A 66 34.44 21.49 33.71
C PRO A 66 32.98 21.08 33.64
N GLU A 67 32.04 22.02 33.87
CA GLU A 67 30.59 21.74 33.77
C GLU A 67 30.20 21.49 32.32
N TYR A 68 30.69 22.27 31.35
CA TYR A 68 30.46 22.03 29.91
C TYR A 68 31.15 20.76 29.44
N ALA A 69 32.37 20.48 29.91
CA ALA A 69 33.07 19.23 29.58
C ALA A 69 32.33 17.98 30.07
N ALA A 70 31.77 18.04 31.29
CA ALA A 70 30.97 16.95 31.84
C ALA A 70 29.70 16.70 31.04
N VAL A 71 29.03 17.76 30.57
CA VAL A 71 27.88 17.63 29.67
C VAL A 71 28.29 17.02 28.33
N GLN A 72 29.35 17.48 27.72
CA GLN A 72 29.87 16.94 26.47
C GLN A 72 30.20 15.45 26.61
N GLU A 73 30.90 15.06 27.69
CA GLU A 73 31.25 13.66 27.94
C GLU A 73 29.98 12.78 28.12
N ARG A 74 28.99 13.28 28.86
CA ARG A 74 27.70 12.58 29.04
C ARG A 74 26.97 12.41 27.72
N LEU A 75 26.86 13.46 26.90
CA LEU A 75 26.18 13.43 25.61
C LEU A 75 26.86 12.48 24.63
N VAL A 76 28.20 12.56 24.49
CA VAL A 76 28.97 11.74 23.55
C VAL A 76 29.03 10.28 23.99
N ASN A 77 29.25 10.00 25.26
CA ASN A 77 29.52 8.63 25.72
C ASN A 77 28.29 7.83 26.12
N SER A 78 27.14 8.46 26.36
CA SER A 78 25.96 7.71 26.78
C SER A 78 24.66 8.16 26.11
N GLU A 79 24.35 9.44 26.09
CA GLU A 79 23.04 9.90 25.60
C GLU A 79 22.94 9.83 24.07
N LEU A 80 23.97 10.29 23.36
CA LEU A 80 23.98 10.27 21.89
C LEU A 80 23.88 8.84 21.35
N LEU A 81 24.69 7.93 21.89
CA LEU A 81 24.66 6.50 21.50
C LEU A 81 23.29 5.86 21.79
N ASN A 82 22.69 6.17 22.94
CA ASN A 82 21.35 5.69 23.28
C ASN A 82 20.27 6.27 22.37
N TYR A 83 20.37 7.55 21.99
CA TYR A 83 19.44 8.17 21.04
C TYR A 83 19.61 7.58 19.64
N GLU A 84 20.81 7.41 19.14
CA GLU A 84 21.09 6.79 17.85
C GLU A 84 20.53 5.37 17.80
N GLU A 85 20.70 4.58 18.87
CA GLU A 85 20.14 3.23 18.95
C GLU A 85 18.62 3.24 18.98
N LYS A 86 17.98 4.16 19.74
CA LYS A 86 16.51 4.31 19.77
C LYS A 86 15.97 4.70 18.39
N VAL A 87 16.60 5.66 17.71
CA VAL A 87 16.22 6.07 16.37
C VAL A 87 16.36 4.91 15.39
N ARG A 88 17.47 4.17 15.47
CA ARG A 88 17.66 2.98 14.62
C ARG A 88 16.62 1.92 14.86
N LYS A 89 16.30 1.61 16.14
CA LYS A 89 15.24 0.63 16.49
C LYS A 89 13.87 1.11 16.00
N ALA A 90 13.53 2.37 16.23
CA ALA A 90 12.26 2.94 15.76
C ALA A 90 12.14 2.89 14.23
N LYS A 91 13.22 3.19 13.51
CA LYS A 91 13.26 3.09 12.05
C LYS A 91 13.05 1.64 11.58
N LEU A 92 13.74 0.67 12.17
CA LEU A 92 13.57 -0.74 11.83
C LEU A 92 12.16 -1.23 12.13
N SER A 93 11.58 -0.85 13.27
CA SER A 93 10.21 -1.23 13.64
C SER A 93 9.18 -0.63 12.67
N ALA A 94 9.33 0.65 12.31
CA ALA A 94 8.45 1.29 11.33
C ALA A 94 8.56 0.65 9.94
N GLU A 95 9.77 0.26 9.55
CA GLU A 95 10.03 -0.45 8.31
C GLU A 95 9.36 -1.83 8.28
N GLU A 96 9.48 -2.59 9.37
CA GLU A 96 8.87 -3.91 9.53
C GLU A 96 7.33 -3.82 9.51
N GLU A 97 6.75 -2.86 10.24
CA GLU A 97 5.31 -2.60 10.22
C GLU A 97 4.81 -2.21 8.82
N PHE A 98 5.53 -1.33 8.11
CA PHE A 98 5.16 -0.97 6.75
C PHE A 98 5.20 -2.17 5.81
N ARG A 99 6.23 -3.00 5.91
CA ARG A 99 6.34 -4.22 5.10
C ARG A 99 5.21 -5.20 5.39
N GLU A 100 4.99 -5.53 6.66
CA GLU A 100 4.04 -6.58 7.04
C GLU A 100 2.58 -6.11 6.92
N GLN A 101 2.27 -4.93 7.45
CA GLN A 101 0.89 -4.46 7.54
C GLN A 101 0.41 -3.77 6.26
N PHE A 102 1.31 -3.21 5.46
CA PHE A 102 0.94 -2.52 4.24
C PHE A 102 1.27 -3.33 2.99
N LEU A 103 2.56 -3.52 2.67
CA LEU A 103 2.96 -4.15 1.41
C LEU A 103 2.51 -5.62 1.32
N SER A 104 2.81 -6.44 2.32
CA SER A 104 2.49 -7.87 2.30
C SER A 104 0.98 -8.11 2.29
N LYS A 105 0.21 -7.34 3.06
CA LYS A 105 -1.24 -7.46 3.09
C LYS A 105 -1.90 -7.03 1.79
N LEU A 106 -1.43 -5.95 1.17
CA LEU A 106 -1.90 -5.53 -0.15
C LEU A 106 -1.58 -6.59 -1.21
N GLN A 107 -0.35 -7.12 -1.21
CA GLN A 107 0.06 -8.18 -2.12
C GLN A 107 -0.80 -9.43 -1.96
N GLU A 108 -1.07 -9.85 -0.73
CA GLU A 108 -1.95 -10.99 -0.43
C GLU A 108 -3.35 -10.77 -0.97
N ASN A 109 -3.98 -9.62 -0.68
CA ASN A 109 -5.30 -9.28 -1.17
C ASN A 109 -5.36 -9.24 -2.70
N MET A 110 -4.33 -8.69 -3.35
CA MET A 110 -4.24 -8.67 -4.82
C MET A 110 -4.07 -10.06 -5.41
N LYS A 111 -3.22 -10.91 -4.84
CA LYS A 111 -3.05 -12.31 -5.26
C LYS A 111 -4.33 -13.12 -5.05
N GLN A 112 -5.04 -12.89 -3.94
CA GLN A 112 -6.34 -13.51 -3.69
C GLN A 112 -7.35 -13.10 -4.74
N ALA A 113 -7.52 -11.79 -5.01
CA ALA A 113 -8.43 -11.30 -6.06
C ALA A 113 -8.09 -11.89 -7.44
N GLN A 114 -6.80 -11.98 -7.79
CA GLN A 114 -6.37 -12.63 -9.03
C GLN A 114 -6.76 -14.11 -9.08
N GLY A 115 -6.66 -14.81 -7.95
CA GLY A 115 -7.11 -16.20 -7.82
C GLY A 115 -8.62 -16.34 -8.05
N GLU A 116 -9.40 -15.46 -7.45
CA GLU A 116 -10.86 -15.43 -7.61
C GLU A 116 -11.27 -15.15 -9.07
N PHE A 117 -10.64 -14.22 -9.75
CA PHE A 117 -10.87 -13.99 -11.19
C PHE A 117 -10.54 -15.22 -12.04
N LYS A 118 -9.49 -15.96 -11.70
CA LYS A 118 -9.16 -17.22 -12.41
C LYS A 118 -10.25 -18.27 -12.26
N GLU A 119 -10.79 -18.45 -11.05
CA GLU A 119 -11.88 -19.41 -10.82
C GLU A 119 -13.18 -18.98 -11.52
N LEU A 120 -13.48 -17.68 -11.53
CA LEU A 120 -14.62 -17.15 -12.30
C LEU A 120 -14.47 -17.39 -13.80
N ASN A 121 -13.30 -17.07 -14.35
CA ASN A 121 -13.03 -17.30 -15.78
C ASN A 121 -13.07 -18.79 -16.14
N LYS A 122 -12.68 -19.66 -15.22
CA LYS A 122 -12.81 -21.11 -15.39
C LYS A 122 -14.29 -21.54 -15.44
N ALA A 123 -15.16 -20.97 -14.61
CA ALA A 123 -16.59 -21.21 -14.63
C ALA A 123 -17.23 -20.68 -15.94
N LEU A 124 -16.72 -19.58 -16.48
CA LEU A 124 -17.24 -18.98 -17.74
C LEU A 124 -16.72 -19.66 -19.03
N LYS A 125 -15.61 -20.40 -18.97
CA LYS A 125 -14.84 -20.88 -20.13
C LYS A 125 -15.69 -21.61 -21.18
N ASP A 126 -16.65 -22.41 -20.72
CA ASP A 126 -17.47 -23.28 -21.59
C ASP A 126 -18.88 -22.71 -21.83
N ILE A 127 -19.12 -21.46 -21.47
CA ILE A 127 -20.42 -20.80 -21.60
C ILE A 127 -20.35 -19.75 -22.70
N THR A 128 -21.31 -19.84 -23.64
CA THR A 128 -21.54 -18.82 -24.65
C THR A 128 -22.87 -18.12 -24.36
N PHE A 129 -22.87 -16.82 -24.42
CA PHE A 129 -24.02 -15.96 -24.22
C PHE A 129 -24.41 -15.36 -25.59
N SER A 130 -25.35 -15.93 -26.31
CA SER A 130 -25.69 -15.50 -27.68
C SER A 130 -24.49 -15.37 -28.60
N ASN A 131 -23.64 -16.40 -28.67
CA ASN A 131 -22.40 -16.47 -29.45
C ASN A 131 -21.23 -15.56 -28.92
N GLU A 132 -21.42 -14.90 -27.81
CA GLU A 132 -20.34 -14.14 -27.13
C GLU A 132 -19.79 -14.93 -25.94
N ARG A 133 -18.51 -14.80 -25.67
CA ARG A 133 -17.83 -15.32 -24.46
C ARG A 133 -17.29 -14.17 -23.63
N TYR A 134 -17.43 -14.31 -22.33
CA TYR A 134 -16.99 -13.29 -21.37
C TYR A 134 -15.80 -13.79 -20.55
N GLU A 135 -14.81 -12.92 -20.38
CA GLU A 135 -13.63 -13.15 -19.58
C GLU A 135 -13.36 -11.92 -18.72
N PHE A 136 -13.28 -12.09 -17.40
CA PHE A 136 -12.88 -11.01 -16.50
C PHE A 136 -11.39 -10.74 -16.64
N LEU A 137 -11.07 -9.48 -16.84
CA LEU A 137 -9.68 -9.01 -16.90
C LEU A 137 -9.34 -8.19 -15.65
N TYR A 138 -8.12 -8.33 -15.20
CA TYR A 138 -7.50 -7.44 -14.24
C TYR A 138 -6.14 -7.03 -14.79
N LEU A 139 -5.84 -5.76 -14.72
CA LEU A 139 -4.62 -5.15 -15.23
C LEU A 139 -4.05 -4.19 -14.18
N PRO A 140 -2.74 -3.93 -14.14
CA PRO A 140 -2.21 -2.85 -13.34
C PRO A 140 -2.92 -1.54 -13.68
N SER A 141 -3.29 -0.76 -12.67
CA SER A 141 -3.96 0.51 -12.85
C SER A 141 -3.10 1.47 -13.66
N LYS A 142 -3.69 2.19 -14.60
CA LYS A 142 -2.99 3.18 -15.42
C LYS A 142 -2.39 4.31 -14.58
N SER A 143 -3.06 4.68 -13.50
CA SER A 143 -2.63 5.76 -12.61
C SER A 143 -1.67 5.29 -11.51
N TYR A 144 -1.81 4.04 -11.07
CA TYR A 144 -1.08 3.45 -9.94
C TYR A 144 -0.21 2.25 -10.32
N GLY A 145 0.10 2.06 -11.62
CA GLY A 145 0.89 0.92 -12.09
C GLY A 145 2.25 0.78 -11.42
N LYS A 146 2.95 1.89 -11.15
CA LYS A 146 4.22 1.88 -10.42
C LYS A 146 4.09 1.33 -8.99
N TYR A 147 2.99 1.66 -8.32
CA TYR A 147 2.69 1.10 -6.98
C TYR A 147 2.34 -0.37 -7.06
N TYR A 148 1.58 -0.77 -8.10
CA TYR A 148 1.30 -2.19 -8.37
C TYR A 148 2.60 -2.99 -8.49
N ASP A 149 3.54 -2.53 -9.31
CA ASP A 149 4.83 -3.19 -9.52
C ASP A 149 5.63 -3.30 -8.23
N MET A 150 5.64 -2.25 -7.40
CA MET A 150 6.28 -2.25 -6.08
C MET A 150 5.64 -3.26 -5.12
N ILE A 151 4.29 -3.30 -5.05
CA ILE A 151 3.57 -4.20 -4.15
C ILE A 151 3.75 -5.66 -4.58
N MET A 152 3.76 -5.93 -5.89
CA MET A 152 3.87 -7.28 -6.45
C MET A 152 5.31 -7.78 -6.59
N ASP A 153 6.31 -6.95 -6.27
CA ASP A 153 7.71 -7.37 -6.29
C ASP A 153 7.98 -8.43 -5.21
N ASP A 154 8.51 -9.56 -5.62
CA ASP A 154 8.80 -10.70 -4.70
C ASP A 154 9.89 -10.37 -3.66
N PHE A 155 10.76 -9.39 -3.91
CA PHE A 155 11.73 -8.89 -2.93
C PHE A 155 11.07 -8.21 -1.72
N ASN A 156 9.79 -7.82 -1.84
CA ASN A 156 9.00 -7.32 -0.72
C ASN A 156 8.91 -8.30 0.46
N VAL A 157 8.94 -9.61 0.19
CA VAL A 157 8.73 -10.68 1.17
C VAL A 157 10.05 -11.29 1.69
N VAL A 158 11.21 -10.90 1.13
CA VAL A 158 12.51 -11.43 1.54
C VAL A 158 12.87 -10.91 2.93
N GLN A 159 12.82 -11.79 3.94
CA GLN A 159 13.20 -11.47 5.30
C GLN A 159 14.67 -11.03 5.36
N GLY A 160 14.94 -9.89 5.99
CA GLY A 160 16.28 -9.39 6.26
C GLY A 160 16.81 -8.33 5.29
N GLU A 161 16.13 -8.05 4.18
CA GLU A 161 16.45 -6.88 3.35
C GLU A 161 15.63 -5.65 3.80
N SER A 162 16.29 -4.50 3.87
CA SER A 162 15.64 -3.23 4.19
C SER A 162 14.89 -2.69 2.96
N ILE A 163 13.65 -2.24 3.17
CA ILE A 163 12.88 -1.55 2.11
C ILE A 163 13.41 -0.12 1.84
N PHE A 164 14.24 0.41 2.74
CA PHE A 164 14.89 1.72 2.59
C PHE A 164 16.35 1.61 2.14
N SER A 165 16.83 0.40 1.85
CA SER A 165 18.16 0.14 1.31
C SER A 165 18.16 -1.19 0.53
N GLY A 166 19.12 -1.39 -0.38
CA GLY A 166 19.20 -2.61 -1.19
C GLY A 166 18.42 -2.52 -2.50
N LEU A 167 18.28 -3.66 -3.18
CA LEU A 167 17.72 -3.74 -4.52
C LEU A 167 16.25 -3.29 -4.60
N PHE A 168 15.45 -3.64 -3.60
CA PHE A 168 14.05 -3.21 -3.54
C PHE A 168 13.94 -1.68 -3.52
N HIS A 169 14.73 -1.03 -2.65
CA HIS A 169 14.75 0.42 -2.57
C HIS A 169 15.25 1.08 -3.86
N GLU A 170 16.32 0.53 -4.47
CA GLU A 170 16.84 1.07 -5.73
C GLU A 170 15.82 1.01 -6.86
N ASN A 171 15.05 -0.09 -6.94
CA ASN A 171 14.02 -0.28 -7.97
C ASN A 171 12.79 0.61 -7.75
N HIS A 172 12.40 0.88 -6.50
CA HIS A 172 11.12 1.52 -6.16
C HIS A 172 11.26 2.84 -5.40
N LYS A 173 12.46 3.42 -5.32
CA LYS A 173 12.77 4.62 -4.55
C LYS A 173 11.80 5.78 -4.81
N GLU A 174 11.56 6.10 -6.07
CA GLU A 174 10.67 7.21 -6.44
C GLU A 174 9.24 6.99 -5.92
N VAL A 175 8.75 5.76 -5.99
CA VAL A 175 7.40 5.39 -5.56
C VAL A 175 7.31 5.42 -4.03
N ILE A 176 8.33 4.94 -3.34
CA ILE A 176 8.43 4.97 -1.88
C ILE A 176 8.46 6.42 -1.39
N ASP A 177 9.33 7.25 -1.96
CA ASP A 177 9.46 8.67 -1.59
C ASP A 177 8.16 9.44 -1.87
N GLU A 178 7.48 9.17 -2.99
CA GLU A 178 6.19 9.76 -3.33
C GLU A 178 5.11 9.34 -2.34
N LEU A 179 5.03 8.05 -1.98
CA LEU A 179 4.05 7.51 -1.03
C LEU A 179 4.20 8.19 0.34
N PHE A 180 5.44 8.21 0.87
CA PHE A 180 5.69 8.84 2.17
C PHE A 180 5.44 10.36 2.13
N SER A 181 5.74 11.03 1.02
CA SER A 181 5.44 12.46 0.85
C SER A 181 3.94 12.72 0.88
N LYS A 182 3.13 11.91 0.19
CA LYS A 182 1.67 12.02 0.19
C LYS A 182 1.07 11.75 1.57
N LEU A 183 1.58 10.77 2.31
CA LEU A 183 1.12 10.45 3.66
C LEU A 183 1.53 11.51 4.69
N ALA A 184 2.66 12.20 4.50
CA ALA A 184 3.18 13.20 5.43
C ALA A 184 2.54 14.60 5.26
N LEU A 185 2.06 14.94 4.06
CA LEU A 185 1.60 16.30 3.73
C LEU A 185 0.20 16.63 4.22
N ASP A 186 -0.59 15.66 4.67
CA ASP A 186 -2.02 15.88 4.85
C ASP A 186 -2.55 15.36 6.18
N GLN A 187 -2.49 16.19 7.23
CA GLN A 187 -3.08 15.83 8.53
C GLN A 187 -4.61 15.75 8.50
N ASP A 188 -5.30 16.54 7.66
CA ASP A 188 -6.77 16.53 7.57
C ASP A 188 -7.30 15.63 6.42
N ASN A 189 -6.55 15.45 5.33
CA ASN A 189 -6.87 14.50 4.26
C ASN A 189 -6.12 13.16 4.42
N GLY A 190 -5.20 13.05 5.38
CA GLY A 190 -4.35 11.87 5.59
C GLY A 190 -5.15 10.58 5.80
N ILE A 191 -6.33 10.66 6.44
CA ILE A 191 -7.21 9.50 6.62
C ILE A 191 -7.78 9.05 5.27
N LYS A 192 -8.22 9.97 4.41
CA LYS A 192 -8.76 9.62 3.08
C LYS A 192 -7.66 9.10 2.14
N ALA A 193 -6.48 9.71 2.18
CA ALA A 193 -5.34 9.24 1.44
C ALA A 193 -4.89 7.84 1.93
N LEU A 194 -4.89 7.62 3.24
CA LEU A 194 -4.58 6.30 3.81
C LEU A 194 -5.59 5.24 3.37
N ASP A 195 -6.90 5.54 3.41
CA ASP A 195 -7.94 4.63 2.95
C ASP A 195 -7.77 4.28 1.46
N GLU A 196 -7.43 5.26 0.62
CA GLU A 196 -7.14 5.04 -0.80
C GLU A 196 -5.92 4.15 -1.01
N PHE A 197 -4.83 4.38 -0.27
CA PHE A 197 -3.60 3.59 -0.39
C PHE A 197 -3.70 2.20 0.22
N THR A 198 -4.60 1.97 1.18
CA THR A 198 -4.81 0.65 1.79
C THR A 198 -5.81 -0.22 1.01
N ASP A 199 -6.56 0.36 0.09
CA ASP A 199 -7.47 -0.38 -0.78
C ASP A 199 -6.73 -0.96 -1.98
N TYR A 200 -6.55 -2.30 -2.01
CA TYR A 200 -5.86 -2.99 -3.10
C TYR A 200 -6.51 -2.76 -4.47
N ARG A 201 -7.80 -2.41 -4.52
CA ARG A 201 -8.54 -2.14 -5.76
C ARG A 201 -8.03 -0.88 -6.48
N THR A 202 -7.42 0.05 -5.75
CA THR A 202 -6.81 1.26 -6.31
C THR A 202 -5.69 0.95 -7.29
N TYR A 203 -5.00 -0.18 -7.10
CA TYR A 203 -3.83 -0.57 -7.89
C TYR A 203 -4.16 -1.42 -9.12
N MET A 204 -5.43 -1.77 -9.33
CA MET A 204 -5.87 -2.65 -10.39
C MET A 204 -7.04 -2.05 -11.16
N ASP A 205 -6.98 -2.10 -12.47
CA ASP A 205 -8.10 -1.81 -13.36
C ASP A 205 -8.80 -3.12 -13.73
N TYR A 206 -10.12 -3.10 -13.72
CA TYR A 206 -10.96 -4.26 -14.03
C TYR A 206 -11.76 -4.00 -15.30
N ASP A 207 -11.90 -5.02 -16.14
CA ASP A 207 -12.73 -4.96 -17.34
C ASP A 207 -13.31 -6.35 -17.66
N ILE A 208 -14.24 -6.41 -18.59
CA ILE A 208 -14.76 -7.65 -19.16
C ILE A 208 -14.39 -7.68 -20.64
N LYS A 209 -13.62 -8.68 -21.03
CA LYS A 209 -13.35 -8.99 -22.43
C LYS A 209 -14.51 -9.79 -23.00
N ILE A 210 -15.07 -9.30 -24.09
CA ILE A 210 -16.15 -9.94 -24.84
C ILE A 210 -15.54 -10.47 -26.12
N THR A 211 -15.50 -11.78 -26.27
CA THR A 211 -15.02 -12.43 -27.49
C THR A 211 -16.23 -12.80 -28.35
N HIS A 212 -16.25 -12.31 -29.58
CA HIS A 212 -17.32 -12.51 -30.56
C HIS A 212 -17.13 -13.81 -31.34
N GLU A 213 -18.17 -14.23 -32.07
CA GLU A 213 -18.18 -15.46 -32.89
C GLU A 213 -17.07 -15.50 -33.95
N ASP A 214 -16.74 -14.35 -34.53
CA ASP A 214 -15.68 -14.19 -35.51
C ASP A 214 -14.25 -14.24 -34.94
N GLY A 215 -14.11 -14.39 -33.61
CA GLY A 215 -12.86 -14.41 -32.89
C GLY A 215 -12.29 -13.01 -32.57
N SER A 216 -12.94 -11.95 -33.01
CA SER A 216 -12.63 -10.59 -32.57
C SER A 216 -13.00 -10.40 -31.11
N TYR A 217 -12.44 -9.36 -30.45
CA TYR A 217 -12.84 -9.05 -29.08
C TYR A 217 -13.04 -7.55 -28.88
N SER A 218 -13.90 -7.23 -27.93
CA SER A 218 -14.09 -5.87 -27.41
C SER A 218 -13.96 -5.85 -25.90
N LEU A 219 -13.69 -4.67 -25.33
CA LEU A 219 -13.70 -4.45 -23.90
C LEU A 219 -15.02 -3.82 -23.50
N TYR A 220 -15.67 -4.36 -22.49
CA TYR A 220 -16.98 -3.90 -22.04
C TYR A 220 -16.98 -2.42 -21.70
N SER A 221 -15.94 -1.92 -21.03
CA SER A 221 -15.78 -0.51 -20.70
C SER A 221 -15.82 0.44 -21.91
N LYS A 222 -15.51 -0.08 -23.12
CA LYS A 222 -15.51 0.71 -24.36
C LYS A 222 -16.81 0.62 -25.15
N VAL A 223 -17.56 -0.46 -24.99
CA VAL A 223 -18.72 -0.74 -25.81
C VAL A 223 -20.04 -0.68 -25.03
N CYS A 224 -19.99 -0.54 -23.70
CA CYS A 224 -21.19 -0.54 -22.87
C CYS A 224 -22.20 0.57 -23.21
N GLU A 225 -21.73 1.73 -23.71
CA GLU A 225 -22.60 2.83 -24.11
C GLU A 225 -23.26 2.60 -25.48
N GLU A 226 -22.68 1.75 -26.33
CA GLU A 226 -23.15 1.48 -27.69
C GLU A 226 -24.05 0.25 -27.76
N LYS A 227 -24.04 -0.60 -26.72
CA LYS A 227 -24.81 -1.87 -26.70
C LYS A 227 -26.27 -1.64 -26.36
N SER A 228 -27.14 -2.52 -26.89
CA SER A 228 -28.56 -2.55 -26.56
C SER A 228 -28.79 -2.95 -25.09
N GLY A 229 -29.98 -2.62 -24.53
CA GLY A 229 -30.33 -2.92 -23.15
C GLY A 229 -30.14 -4.39 -22.73
N GLY A 230 -30.47 -5.33 -23.61
CA GLY A 230 -30.29 -6.78 -23.35
C GLY A 230 -28.81 -7.20 -23.36
N GLU A 231 -27.99 -6.59 -24.20
CA GLU A 231 -26.56 -6.86 -24.30
C GLU A 231 -25.76 -6.29 -23.10
N THR A 232 -26.23 -5.22 -22.49
CA THR A 232 -25.61 -4.67 -21.27
C THR A 232 -26.01 -5.42 -20.01
N GLN A 233 -27.16 -6.08 -20.02
CA GLN A 233 -27.64 -6.87 -18.86
C GLN A 233 -26.86 -8.18 -18.65
N THR A 234 -26.42 -8.85 -19.71
CA THR A 234 -25.64 -10.11 -19.56
C THR A 234 -24.39 -9.91 -18.70
N PRO A 235 -23.48 -8.97 -18.99
CA PRO A 235 -22.33 -8.69 -18.12
C PRO A 235 -22.72 -8.33 -16.70
N PHE A 236 -23.83 -7.61 -16.51
CA PHE A 236 -24.34 -7.25 -15.19
C PHE A 236 -24.68 -8.51 -14.36
N TYR A 237 -25.48 -9.42 -14.88
CA TYR A 237 -25.84 -10.64 -14.16
C TYR A 237 -24.63 -11.54 -13.88
N VAL A 238 -23.72 -11.64 -14.85
CA VAL A 238 -22.49 -12.39 -14.70
C VAL A 238 -21.62 -11.78 -13.56
N THR A 239 -21.47 -10.45 -13.55
CA THR A 239 -20.69 -9.73 -12.52
C THR A 239 -21.33 -9.85 -11.15
N VAL A 240 -22.64 -9.69 -11.05
CA VAL A 240 -23.38 -9.80 -9.79
C VAL A 240 -23.27 -11.21 -9.23
N ALA A 241 -23.51 -12.23 -10.03
CA ALA A 241 -23.39 -13.63 -9.60
C ALA A 241 -21.96 -13.95 -9.13
N ALA A 242 -20.96 -13.46 -9.86
CA ALA A 242 -19.55 -13.57 -9.50
C ALA A 242 -19.24 -12.93 -8.15
N SER A 243 -19.73 -11.71 -7.93
CA SER A 243 -19.55 -10.97 -6.67
C SER A 243 -20.19 -11.69 -5.48
N PHE A 244 -21.34 -12.31 -5.68
CA PHE A 244 -21.98 -13.10 -4.62
C PHE A 244 -21.20 -14.37 -4.28
N VAL A 245 -20.65 -15.08 -5.28
CA VAL A 245 -19.78 -16.23 -5.02
C VAL A 245 -18.59 -15.81 -4.18
N GLN A 246 -17.94 -14.70 -4.51
CA GLN A 246 -16.83 -14.15 -3.75
C GLN A 246 -17.25 -13.81 -2.31
N LEU A 247 -18.35 -13.09 -2.13
CA LEU A 247 -18.87 -12.70 -0.82
C LEU A 247 -19.14 -13.91 0.07
N TYR A 248 -19.74 -14.95 -0.47
CA TYR A 248 -20.08 -16.15 0.29
C TYR A 248 -18.88 -17.04 0.56
N ASN A 249 -17.92 -17.15 -0.36
CA ASN A 249 -16.69 -17.91 -0.14
C ASN A 249 -15.80 -17.27 0.91
N ASN A 250 -15.72 -15.94 0.96
CA ASN A 250 -14.86 -15.22 1.92
C ASN A 250 -15.41 -15.19 3.35
N ASN A 251 -16.73 -15.31 3.51
CA ASN A 251 -17.34 -15.12 4.82
C ASN A 251 -17.47 -16.39 5.66
N ILE A 252 -17.19 -17.60 5.10
CA ILE A 252 -17.60 -18.80 5.81
C ILE A 252 -16.72 -20.01 5.50
N GLY A 253 -16.24 -20.61 6.53
CA GLY A 253 -15.57 -21.92 6.53
C GLY A 253 -16.47 -23.09 6.05
N GLY A 254 -17.13 -22.94 4.91
CA GLY A 254 -17.81 -24.02 4.20
C GLY A 254 -19.27 -24.25 4.54
N GLU A 255 -19.91 -23.45 5.41
CA GLU A 255 -21.29 -23.68 5.88
C GLU A 255 -22.32 -22.57 5.56
N ALA A 256 -22.04 -21.67 4.60
CA ALA A 256 -23.00 -20.62 4.27
C ALA A 256 -24.02 -21.03 3.21
N ILE A 257 -25.23 -20.57 3.44
CA ILE A 257 -26.27 -20.56 2.43
C ILE A 257 -26.02 -19.36 1.51
N GLY A 258 -25.52 -19.59 0.32
CA GLY A 258 -25.34 -18.57 -0.72
C GLY A 258 -26.67 -18.19 -1.36
N LEU A 259 -27.55 -17.47 -0.66
CA LEU A 259 -28.87 -17.06 -1.20
C LEU A 259 -28.78 -15.73 -1.94
N VAL A 260 -29.24 -15.70 -3.19
CA VAL A 260 -29.34 -14.51 -4.02
C VAL A 260 -30.78 -14.36 -4.52
N MET A 261 -31.33 -13.16 -4.39
CA MET A 261 -32.69 -12.85 -4.86
C MET A 261 -32.62 -11.77 -5.93
N PHE A 262 -33.24 -12.04 -7.08
CA PHE A 262 -33.40 -11.08 -8.17
C PHE A 262 -34.87 -10.70 -8.32
N ASP A 263 -35.15 -9.41 -8.29
CA ASP A 263 -36.45 -8.83 -8.58
C ASP A 263 -36.49 -8.28 -10.01
N GLU A 264 -37.63 -8.46 -10.71
CA GLU A 264 -37.81 -8.07 -12.13
C GLU A 264 -36.70 -8.57 -13.06
N ALA A 265 -36.17 -9.76 -12.78
CA ALA A 265 -35.04 -10.30 -13.52
C ALA A 265 -35.38 -10.50 -15.01
N PHE A 266 -34.40 -10.21 -15.86
CA PHE A 266 -34.38 -10.47 -17.28
C PHE A 266 -35.40 -9.70 -18.13
N ASN A 267 -35.94 -8.59 -17.63
CA ASN A 267 -36.99 -7.82 -18.31
C ASN A 267 -36.64 -7.42 -19.75
N ASN A 268 -35.40 -7.01 -20.00
CA ASN A 268 -34.91 -6.51 -21.29
C ASN A 268 -33.94 -7.48 -21.98
N MET A 269 -33.98 -8.77 -21.60
CA MET A 269 -33.03 -9.76 -22.11
C MET A 269 -33.78 -10.70 -23.08
N ASP A 270 -33.08 -11.07 -24.16
CA ASP A 270 -33.58 -12.09 -25.09
C ASP A 270 -33.50 -13.51 -24.49
N ASP A 271 -34.26 -14.42 -25.12
CA ASP A 271 -34.47 -15.77 -24.60
C ASP A 271 -33.20 -16.60 -24.50
N GLU A 272 -32.30 -16.49 -25.50
CA GLU A 272 -31.03 -17.22 -25.53
C GLU A 272 -30.07 -16.76 -24.41
N ARG A 273 -30.02 -15.44 -24.17
CA ARG A 273 -29.22 -14.87 -23.08
C ARG A 273 -29.75 -15.23 -21.70
N ILE A 274 -31.10 -15.26 -21.53
CA ILE A 274 -31.72 -15.71 -20.28
C ILE A 274 -31.27 -17.14 -19.96
N VAL A 275 -31.39 -18.05 -20.92
CA VAL A 275 -31.00 -19.45 -20.74
C VAL A 275 -29.52 -19.57 -20.39
N ALA A 276 -28.63 -18.85 -21.11
CA ALA A 276 -27.22 -18.90 -20.88
C ALA A 276 -26.81 -18.34 -19.50
N VAL A 277 -27.43 -17.23 -19.06
CA VAL A 277 -27.17 -16.66 -17.72
C VAL A 277 -27.62 -17.62 -16.63
N LEU A 278 -28.80 -18.27 -16.78
CA LEU A 278 -29.30 -19.27 -15.83
C LEU A 278 -28.39 -20.51 -15.78
N GLU A 279 -27.92 -20.99 -16.93
CA GLU A 279 -26.93 -22.08 -16.97
C GLU A 279 -25.61 -21.75 -16.28
N PHE A 280 -25.13 -20.51 -16.43
CA PHE A 280 -23.98 -20.03 -15.70
C PHE A 280 -24.27 -20.01 -14.19
N MET A 281 -25.37 -19.38 -13.77
CA MET A 281 -25.72 -19.27 -12.35
C MET A 281 -25.90 -20.64 -11.68
N ASN A 282 -26.46 -21.61 -12.39
CA ASN A 282 -26.66 -22.98 -11.88
C ASN A 282 -25.33 -23.76 -11.69
N ARG A 283 -24.22 -23.30 -12.26
CA ARG A 283 -22.89 -23.88 -12.02
C ARG A 283 -22.19 -23.30 -10.79
N LEU A 284 -22.74 -22.20 -10.24
CA LEU A 284 -22.21 -21.55 -9.07
C LEU A 284 -22.82 -22.15 -7.79
N PRO A 285 -22.11 -22.14 -6.66
CA PRO A 285 -22.60 -22.62 -5.37
C PRO A 285 -23.57 -21.61 -4.73
N LEU A 286 -24.66 -21.27 -5.49
CA LEU A 286 -25.65 -20.29 -5.10
C LEU A 286 -27.05 -20.91 -5.11
N GLN A 287 -27.86 -20.54 -4.12
CA GLN A 287 -29.31 -20.70 -4.14
C GLN A 287 -29.92 -19.42 -4.70
N ILE A 288 -30.69 -19.54 -5.77
CA ILE A 288 -31.20 -18.40 -6.52
C ILE A 288 -32.71 -18.34 -6.46
N VAL A 289 -33.25 -17.20 -6.06
CA VAL A 289 -34.66 -16.87 -6.12
C VAL A 289 -34.89 -15.77 -7.14
N ILE A 290 -35.76 -15.98 -8.11
CA ILE A 290 -36.01 -15.06 -9.21
C ILE A 290 -37.49 -14.68 -9.23
N ALA A 291 -37.79 -13.39 -9.06
CA ALA A 291 -39.09 -12.84 -9.42
C ALA A 291 -38.99 -12.30 -10.86
N ALA A 292 -39.80 -12.84 -11.74
CA ALA A 292 -39.79 -12.51 -13.16
C ALA A 292 -41.19 -12.26 -13.71
N PRO A 293 -41.33 -11.45 -14.78
CA PRO A 293 -42.60 -11.26 -15.46
C PRO A 293 -43.14 -12.56 -16.05
N PRO A 294 -44.49 -12.69 -16.19
CA PRO A 294 -45.12 -13.92 -16.70
C PRO A 294 -44.70 -14.32 -18.11
N ASP A 295 -44.34 -13.38 -18.96
CA ASP A 295 -43.88 -13.61 -20.34
C ASP A 295 -42.51 -14.30 -20.40
N LYS A 296 -41.71 -14.23 -19.33
CA LYS A 296 -40.39 -14.88 -19.25
C LYS A 296 -40.43 -16.29 -18.66
N ILE A 297 -41.57 -16.71 -18.10
CA ILE A 297 -41.70 -18.00 -17.40
C ILE A 297 -41.35 -19.20 -18.28
N GLN A 298 -41.64 -19.15 -19.56
CA GLN A 298 -41.36 -20.24 -20.52
C GLN A 298 -39.86 -20.50 -20.71
N TYR A 299 -38.99 -19.50 -20.46
CA TYR A 299 -37.54 -19.60 -20.59
C TYR A 299 -36.88 -19.90 -19.27
N ILE A 300 -37.38 -19.29 -18.18
CA ILE A 300 -36.81 -19.39 -16.82
C ILE A 300 -37.23 -20.70 -16.16
N GLY A 301 -38.52 -21.01 -16.17
CA GLY A 301 -39.08 -22.10 -15.40
C GLY A 301 -38.47 -23.48 -15.70
N PRO A 302 -38.23 -23.87 -16.98
CA PRO A 302 -37.59 -25.15 -17.29
C PRO A 302 -36.19 -25.33 -16.73
N LYS A 303 -35.52 -24.22 -16.31
CA LYS A 303 -34.15 -24.19 -15.74
C LYS A 303 -34.14 -24.10 -14.21
N MET A 304 -35.31 -23.92 -13.58
CA MET A 304 -35.47 -23.82 -12.13
C MET A 304 -35.97 -25.16 -11.54
N GLN A 305 -35.58 -25.42 -10.29
CA GLN A 305 -36.03 -26.62 -9.57
C GLN A 305 -37.48 -26.49 -9.14
N GLU A 306 -37.94 -25.29 -8.82
CA GLU A 306 -39.28 -24.99 -8.36
C GLU A 306 -39.77 -23.68 -8.97
N THR A 307 -41.02 -23.59 -9.36
CA THR A 307 -41.66 -22.40 -9.89
C THR A 307 -42.96 -22.15 -9.16
N LEU A 308 -43.13 -20.95 -8.62
CA LEU A 308 -44.31 -20.51 -7.91
C LEU A 308 -45.01 -19.40 -8.71
N LEU A 309 -46.32 -19.53 -8.90
CA LEU A 309 -47.17 -18.49 -9.47
C LEU A 309 -47.80 -17.69 -8.35
N VAL A 310 -47.66 -16.40 -8.39
CA VAL A 310 -48.38 -15.48 -7.52
C VAL A 310 -49.60 -14.99 -8.31
N LEU A 311 -50.77 -15.40 -7.87
CA LEU A 311 -52.04 -15.05 -8.50
C LEU A 311 -52.79 -14.08 -7.59
N THR A 312 -53.39 -13.04 -8.18
CA THR A 312 -54.13 -12.02 -7.43
C THR A 312 -55.55 -11.97 -8.01
N ASP A 313 -56.56 -12.17 -7.15
CA ASP A 313 -57.96 -11.99 -7.45
C ASP A 313 -58.53 -10.94 -6.51
N ASP A 314 -59.01 -9.84 -7.07
CA ASP A 314 -59.43 -8.62 -6.37
C ASP A 314 -58.37 -8.11 -5.37
N LYS A 315 -58.52 -8.43 -4.10
CA LYS A 315 -57.63 -7.99 -2.99
C LYS A 315 -56.93 -9.14 -2.29
N VAL A 316 -57.06 -10.34 -2.80
CA VAL A 316 -56.45 -11.54 -2.21
C VAL A 316 -55.41 -12.09 -3.16
N SER A 317 -54.20 -12.31 -2.66
CA SER A 317 -53.13 -12.97 -3.41
C SER A 317 -52.91 -14.37 -2.83
N PHE A 318 -52.69 -15.34 -3.70
CA PHE A 318 -52.38 -16.72 -3.35
C PHE A 318 -51.22 -17.21 -4.20
N VAL A 319 -50.50 -18.19 -3.70
CA VAL A 319 -49.33 -18.78 -4.35
C VAL A 319 -49.62 -20.21 -4.70
N GLU A 320 -49.39 -20.59 -5.97
CA GLU A 320 -49.52 -21.93 -6.46
C GLU A 320 -48.21 -22.46 -7.06
N GLU A 321 -47.92 -23.74 -6.84
CA GLU A 321 -46.81 -24.42 -7.50
C GLU A 321 -47.15 -24.64 -9.00
N TYR A 322 -46.28 -24.13 -9.88
CA TYR A 322 -46.40 -24.33 -11.30
C TYR A 322 -45.52 -25.49 -11.77
N ARG A 323 -46.12 -26.52 -12.30
CA ARG A 323 -45.41 -27.69 -12.86
C ARG A 323 -45.40 -27.63 -14.37
N TYR A 324 -44.24 -27.58 -14.96
CA TYR A 324 -44.09 -27.74 -16.40
C TYR A 324 -44.56 -29.15 -16.81
N ALA A 325 -45.44 -29.23 -17.76
CA ALA A 325 -45.75 -30.51 -18.39
C ALA A 325 -44.47 -31.01 -19.08
N SER A 326 -43.79 -31.96 -18.46
CA SER A 326 -42.63 -32.62 -19.06
C SER A 326 -43.11 -33.23 -20.36
N GLY A 327 -42.74 -32.60 -21.50
CA GLY A 327 -43.00 -33.20 -22.79
C GLY A 327 -42.35 -34.58 -22.81
N ARG A 328 -43.18 -35.61 -22.83
CA ARG A 328 -42.73 -36.98 -23.12
C ARG A 328 -41.94 -36.91 -24.43
N LYS A 329 -40.66 -37.09 -24.42
CA LYS A 329 -39.93 -37.67 -25.53
C LYS A 329 -39.85 -39.16 -25.35
#